data_d0fb9c2912380da0644e06ca5259f983
#
_entry.id   d0fb9c2912380da0644e06ca5259f983
#
_cell.length_a   1.000
_cell.length_b   1.000
_cell.length_c   1.000
_cell.angle_alpha   90.00
_cell.angle_beta   90.00
_cell.angle_gamma   90.00
#
_symmetry.space_group_name_H-M   'P 1'
#
loop_
_entity.id
_entity.type
_entity.pdbx_description
1 polymer ?
#
loop_
_entity_poly.entity_id
_entity_poly.type
_entity_poly.pdbx_seq_one_letter_code
_entity_poly.pdbx_strand_id
1 'polypeptide(L)'
;MSIKILIVDDDPDIRDVLKLTLSEENYEILEAGDGEEALKVIRSIQPDLILLDYKIPKIDGREVCRRIKKDLLLRHLPIIMVTGKGDISDKVDGIDAGADDYVVKPFEPKELLARIRMILRHTERDLEANPLTRLPGNVSILKELSKRIENKSLFAVCYLDLDKFKSYNDKYGFEHGDEVIRETARLLIRVTQELGNRDDFVGHIGGDDFVVLTTLDKADALCQK
;
A
#
# COMPACT_ATOMS: atom_id res chain seq x y z
N MET A 1 8.71 11.52 6.00
CA MET A 1 7.40 12.12 6.38
C MET A 1 6.84 11.27 7.51
N SER A 2 6.15 11.85 8.49
CA SER A 2 5.46 11.08 9.53
C SER A 2 4.18 10.49 8.96
N ILE A 3 3.84 9.26 9.36
CA ILE A 3 2.57 8.60 8.97
C ILE A 3 1.43 9.25 9.75
N LYS A 4 0.38 9.65 9.05
CA LYS A 4 -0.80 10.31 9.62
C LYS A 4 -1.91 9.30 9.85
N ILE A 5 -2.37 9.17 11.10
CA ILE A 5 -3.49 8.31 11.48
C ILE A 5 -4.65 9.18 11.95
N LEU A 6 -5.81 9.03 11.30
CA LEU A 6 -7.04 9.68 11.74
C LEU A 6 -7.81 8.75 12.68
N ILE A 7 -8.08 9.23 13.90
CA ILE A 7 -8.96 8.59 14.88
C ILE A 7 -10.34 9.24 14.79
N VAL A 8 -11.37 8.43 14.56
CA VAL A 8 -12.77 8.88 14.50
C VAL A 8 -13.58 8.12 15.53
N ASP A 9 -13.97 8.79 16.60
CA ASP A 9 -14.74 8.25 17.71
C ASP A 9 -15.44 9.42 18.42
N ASP A 10 -16.69 9.31 18.82
CA ASP A 10 -17.39 10.37 19.51
C ASP A 10 -17.02 10.48 21.00
N ASP A 11 -16.52 9.38 21.58
CA ASP A 11 -16.04 9.35 22.95
C ASP A 11 -14.61 9.89 23.06
N PRO A 12 -14.38 11.05 23.74
CA PRO A 12 -13.05 11.61 23.92
C PRO A 12 -12.12 10.70 24.72
N ASP A 13 -12.64 9.92 25.68
CA ASP A 13 -11.82 9.01 26.50
C ASP A 13 -11.26 7.87 25.63
N ILE A 14 -12.06 7.38 24.68
CA ILE A 14 -11.61 6.38 23.71
C ILE A 14 -10.56 6.96 22.78
N ARG A 15 -10.73 8.20 22.27
CA ARG A 15 -9.70 8.85 21.46
C ARG A 15 -8.39 9.02 22.25
N ASP A 16 -8.45 9.37 23.53
CA ASP A 16 -7.26 9.50 24.38
C ASP A 16 -6.56 8.15 24.59
N VAL A 17 -7.30 7.06 24.80
CA VAL A 17 -6.74 5.70 24.88
C VAL A 17 -6.05 5.31 23.58
N LEU A 18 -6.67 5.60 22.44
CA LEU A 18 -6.09 5.33 21.12
C LEU A 18 -4.82 6.17 20.89
N LYS A 19 -4.83 7.46 21.21
CA LYS A 19 -3.64 8.33 21.15
C LYS A 19 -2.50 7.79 22.00
N LEU A 20 -2.80 7.40 23.25
CA LEU A 20 -1.79 6.84 24.13
C LEU A 20 -1.21 5.54 23.56
N THR A 21 -2.06 4.66 23.02
CA THR A 21 -1.63 3.43 22.35
C THR A 21 -0.71 3.71 21.17
N LEU A 22 -1.00 4.73 20.38
CA LEU A 22 -0.23 5.08 19.18
C LEU A 22 1.03 5.92 19.51
N SER A 23 1.15 6.47 20.71
CA SER A 23 2.28 7.31 21.12
C SER A 23 3.62 6.57 21.18
N GLU A 24 3.60 5.23 21.26
CA GLU A 24 4.82 4.40 21.19
C GLU A 24 5.48 4.41 19.80
N GLU A 25 4.74 4.82 18.79
CA GLU A 25 5.18 4.91 17.40
C GLU A 25 5.24 6.39 16.97
N ASN A 26 6.02 6.69 15.96
CA ASN A 26 6.19 8.07 15.47
C ASN A 26 5.08 8.46 14.47
N TYR A 27 3.80 8.36 14.90
CA TYR A 27 2.62 8.72 14.10
C TYR A 27 2.18 10.15 14.39
N GLU A 28 1.71 10.86 13.36
CA GLU A 28 0.98 12.11 13.48
C GLU A 28 -0.51 11.80 13.64
N ILE A 29 -1.11 12.17 14.77
CA ILE A 29 -2.50 11.81 15.08
C ILE A 29 -3.43 12.96 14.72
N LEU A 30 -4.47 12.63 13.95
CA LEU A 30 -5.59 13.49 13.62
C LEU A 30 -6.83 12.96 14.34
N GLU A 31 -7.75 13.83 14.73
CA GLU A 31 -8.97 13.45 15.43
C GLU A 31 -10.22 13.97 14.73
N ALA A 32 -11.33 13.23 14.87
CA ALA A 32 -12.66 13.67 14.52
C ALA A 32 -13.69 13.05 15.51
N GLY A 33 -14.67 13.82 15.93
CA GLY A 33 -15.71 13.38 16.85
C GLY A 33 -17.00 12.92 16.17
N ASP A 34 -17.13 13.09 14.85
CA ASP A 34 -18.31 12.65 14.09
C ASP A 34 -17.95 12.39 12.62
N GLY A 35 -18.89 11.77 11.90
CA GLY A 35 -18.64 11.38 10.51
C GLY A 35 -18.53 12.53 9.51
N GLU A 36 -19.15 13.68 9.77
CA GLU A 36 -18.99 14.87 8.91
C GLU A 36 -17.61 15.50 9.07
N GLU A 37 -17.15 15.61 10.31
CA GLU A 37 -15.81 16.09 10.63
C GLU A 37 -14.76 15.15 10.04
N ALA A 38 -14.93 13.83 10.18
CA ALA A 38 -14.05 12.82 9.58
C ALA A 38 -13.91 13.02 8.08
N LEU A 39 -15.01 13.14 7.35
CA LEU A 39 -14.96 13.36 5.89
C LEU A 39 -14.29 14.67 5.49
N LYS A 40 -14.40 15.74 6.29
CA LYS A 40 -13.69 17.00 6.05
C LYS A 40 -12.19 16.83 6.23
N VAL A 41 -11.75 16.23 7.34
CA VAL A 41 -10.34 15.96 7.63
C VAL A 41 -9.73 15.09 6.53
N ILE A 42 -10.41 14.00 6.13
CA ILE A 42 -9.93 13.07 5.10
C ILE A 42 -9.69 13.80 3.77
N ARG A 43 -10.61 14.66 3.34
CA ARG A 43 -10.47 15.40 2.08
C ARG A 43 -9.39 16.47 2.11
N SER A 44 -9.16 17.10 3.27
CA SER A 44 -8.20 18.21 3.39
C SER A 44 -6.76 17.76 3.65
N ILE A 45 -6.58 16.68 4.43
CA ILE A 45 -5.26 16.26 4.93
C ILE A 45 -4.79 14.94 4.31
N GLN A 46 -5.73 14.07 3.90
CA GLN A 46 -5.48 12.72 3.37
C GLN A 46 -4.60 11.90 4.33
N PRO A 47 -5.17 11.30 5.40
CA PRO A 47 -4.42 10.45 6.31
C PRO A 47 -3.95 9.16 5.62
N ASP A 48 -2.92 8.53 6.17
CA ASP A 48 -2.39 7.26 5.68
C ASP A 48 -3.18 6.05 6.19
N LEU A 49 -3.93 6.20 7.29
CA LEU A 49 -4.82 5.19 7.85
C LEU A 49 -5.93 5.84 8.69
N ILE A 50 -7.10 5.21 8.73
CA ILE A 50 -8.26 5.66 9.49
C ILE A 50 -8.66 4.58 10.50
N LEU A 51 -8.69 4.94 11.79
CA LEU A 51 -9.36 4.18 12.85
C LEU A 51 -10.76 4.76 13.01
N LEU A 52 -11.79 4.00 12.68
CA LEU A 52 -13.15 4.50 12.55
C LEU A 52 -14.10 3.73 13.46
N ASP A 53 -14.71 4.41 14.44
CA ASP A 53 -15.79 3.78 15.17
C ASP A 53 -17.02 3.60 14.29
N TYR A 54 -17.72 2.50 14.53
CA TYR A 54 -18.96 2.18 13.83
C TYR A 54 -20.09 3.13 14.22
N LYS A 55 -20.26 3.44 15.53
CA LYS A 55 -21.33 4.24 16.08
C LYS A 55 -20.86 5.66 16.39
N ILE A 56 -20.92 6.54 15.43
CA ILE A 56 -20.60 7.95 15.56
C ILE A 56 -21.77 8.83 15.13
N PRO A 57 -21.89 10.07 15.67
CA PRO A 57 -22.98 10.99 15.33
C PRO A 57 -22.98 11.45 13.88
N LYS A 58 -24.11 12.01 13.44
CA LYS A 58 -24.39 12.63 12.15
C LYS A 58 -24.34 11.65 10.98
N ILE A 59 -23.16 11.13 10.64
CA ILE A 59 -22.96 10.10 9.62
C ILE A 59 -22.30 8.92 10.31
N ASP A 60 -22.94 7.76 10.33
CA ASP A 60 -22.38 6.57 10.97
C ASP A 60 -21.08 6.09 10.28
N GLY A 61 -20.25 5.37 11.03
CA GLY A 61 -18.93 4.93 10.52
C GLY A 61 -19.03 4.05 9.29
N ARG A 62 -20.08 3.22 9.16
CA ARG A 62 -20.30 2.40 7.97
C ARG A 62 -20.55 3.25 6.73
N GLU A 63 -21.36 4.29 6.84
CA GLU A 63 -21.63 5.19 5.73
C GLU A 63 -20.39 6.04 5.38
N VAL A 64 -19.61 6.47 6.38
CA VAL A 64 -18.30 7.12 6.15
C VAL A 64 -17.39 6.19 5.36
N CYS A 65 -17.22 4.95 5.79
CA CYS A 65 -16.41 3.94 5.09
C CYS A 65 -16.90 3.74 3.65
N ARG A 66 -18.19 3.56 3.44
CA ARG A 66 -18.77 3.38 2.10
C ARG A 66 -18.51 4.57 1.17
N ARG A 67 -18.61 5.80 1.67
CA ARG A 67 -18.32 7.02 0.88
C ARG A 67 -16.88 7.09 0.47
N ILE A 68 -15.95 6.77 1.38
CA ILE A 68 -14.51 6.73 1.09
C ILE A 68 -14.23 5.67 0.03
N LYS A 69 -14.73 4.45 0.20
CA LYS A 69 -14.45 3.33 -0.72
C LYS A 69 -15.11 3.47 -2.10
N LYS A 70 -16.16 4.29 -2.22
CA LYS A 70 -16.78 4.66 -3.51
C LYS A 70 -16.07 5.81 -4.22
N ASP A 71 -15.30 6.62 -3.52
CA ASP A 71 -14.58 7.75 -4.09
C ASP A 71 -13.29 7.25 -4.76
N LEU A 72 -13.13 7.53 -6.06
CA LEU A 72 -11.98 7.06 -6.85
C LEU A 72 -10.63 7.55 -6.31
N LEU A 73 -10.60 8.72 -5.68
CA LEU A 73 -9.38 9.32 -5.13
C LEU A 73 -9.06 8.81 -3.72
N LEU A 74 -10.08 8.40 -2.96
CA LEU A 74 -9.95 8.06 -1.55
C LEU A 74 -10.06 6.54 -1.27
N ARG A 75 -10.55 5.73 -2.22
CA ARG A 75 -10.81 4.30 -2.02
C ARG A 75 -9.60 3.47 -1.58
N HIS A 76 -8.38 3.97 -1.86
CA HIS A 76 -7.13 3.32 -1.48
C HIS A 76 -6.77 3.53 0.00
N LEU A 77 -7.40 4.52 0.68
CA LEU A 77 -7.14 4.78 2.09
C LEU A 77 -7.58 3.59 2.94
N PRO A 78 -6.68 3.00 3.75
CA PRO A 78 -7.03 1.88 4.59
C PRO A 78 -7.86 2.32 5.80
N ILE A 79 -8.88 1.52 6.11
CA ILE A 79 -9.82 1.76 7.21
C ILE A 79 -9.85 0.54 8.11
N ILE A 80 -9.54 0.74 9.40
CA ILE A 80 -9.79 -0.24 10.47
C ILE A 80 -11.04 0.21 11.21
N MET A 81 -12.08 -0.62 11.18
CA MET A 81 -13.26 -0.36 12.01
C MET A 81 -12.99 -0.74 13.46
N VAL A 82 -13.31 0.17 14.38
CA VAL A 82 -13.22 -0.06 15.83
C VAL A 82 -14.62 -0.18 16.39
N THR A 83 -15.02 -1.37 16.88
CA THR A 83 -16.43 -1.66 17.20
C THR A 83 -16.60 -2.23 18.60
N GLY A 84 -17.78 -2.04 19.24
CA GLY A 84 -18.11 -2.59 20.55
C GLY A 84 -18.39 -4.11 20.54
N LYS A 85 -18.25 -4.75 21.73
CA LYS A 85 -18.65 -6.15 21.93
C LYS A 85 -20.17 -6.28 21.80
N GLY A 86 -20.66 -7.03 20.82
CA GLY A 86 -22.09 -7.30 20.61
C GLY A 86 -22.55 -7.12 19.17
N ASP A 87 -21.80 -6.40 18.38
CA ASP A 87 -22.13 -6.05 17.02
C ASP A 87 -21.55 -7.06 16.02
N ILE A 88 -21.82 -8.38 16.21
CA ILE A 88 -21.40 -9.43 15.26
C ILE A 88 -22.08 -9.22 13.90
N SER A 89 -23.32 -8.71 13.88
CA SER A 89 -23.97 -8.23 12.65
C SER A 89 -23.22 -7.05 12.04
N ASP A 90 -22.66 -6.15 12.85
CA ASP A 90 -21.93 -4.99 12.39
C ASP A 90 -20.56 -5.37 11.78
N LYS A 91 -20.00 -6.55 12.13
CA LYS A 91 -18.79 -7.10 11.48
C LYS A 91 -19.03 -7.46 10.03
N VAL A 92 -20.14 -8.13 9.73
CA VAL A 92 -20.53 -8.50 8.36
C VAL A 92 -20.82 -7.24 7.56
N ASP A 93 -21.57 -6.31 8.14
CA ASP A 93 -21.93 -5.03 7.52
C ASP A 93 -20.73 -4.10 7.31
N GLY A 94 -19.73 -4.17 8.17
CA GLY A 94 -18.47 -3.40 8.04
C GLY A 94 -17.57 -3.93 6.91
N ILE A 95 -17.48 -5.25 6.76
CA ILE A 95 -16.78 -5.91 5.64
C ILE A 95 -17.50 -5.57 4.33
N ASP A 96 -18.84 -5.60 4.30
CA ASP A 96 -19.65 -5.23 3.13
C ASP A 96 -19.52 -3.73 2.78
N ALA A 97 -19.16 -2.88 3.76
CA ALA A 97 -18.86 -1.46 3.52
C ALA A 97 -17.47 -1.23 2.90
N GLY A 98 -16.61 -2.27 2.87
CA GLY A 98 -15.29 -2.25 2.28
C GLY A 98 -14.15 -1.88 3.25
N ALA A 99 -14.36 -1.99 4.57
CA ALA A 99 -13.28 -1.81 5.54
C ALA A 99 -12.17 -2.87 5.36
N ASP A 100 -10.92 -2.48 5.60
CA ASP A 100 -9.75 -3.35 5.38
C ASP A 100 -9.49 -4.29 6.57
N ASP A 101 -9.91 -3.88 7.79
CA ASP A 101 -9.87 -4.71 9.00
C ASP A 101 -10.85 -4.18 10.05
N TYR A 102 -11.01 -4.92 11.14
CA TYR A 102 -11.80 -4.50 12.30
C TYR A 102 -11.13 -4.91 13.62
N VAL A 103 -11.38 -4.11 14.67
CA VAL A 103 -10.91 -4.36 16.04
C VAL A 103 -12.09 -4.19 16.99
N VAL A 104 -12.24 -5.10 17.94
CA VAL A 104 -13.35 -5.10 18.90
C VAL A 104 -12.91 -4.45 20.21
N LYS A 105 -13.67 -3.46 20.70
CA LYS A 105 -13.49 -2.87 22.03
C LYS A 105 -14.00 -3.81 23.14
N PRO A 106 -13.27 -4.01 24.26
CA PRO A 106 -11.92 -3.51 24.51
C PRO A 106 -10.87 -4.31 23.76
N PHE A 107 -9.82 -3.64 23.29
CA PHE A 107 -8.74 -4.23 22.51
C PHE A 107 -7.40 -4.17 23.27
N GLU A 108 -6.53 -5.11 22.94
CA GLU A 108 -5.15 -5.08 23.42
C GLU A 108 -4.31 -4.09 22.60
N PRO A 109 -3.59 -3.12 23.22
CA PRO A 109 -2.76 -2.14 22.52
C PRO A 109 -1.81 -2.77 21.47
N LYS A 110 -1.13 -3.86 21.88
CA LYS A 110 -0.19 -4.57 20.99
C LYS A 110 -0.87 -5.19 19.77
N GLU A 111 -2.11 -5.66 19.90
CA GLU A 111 -2.88 -6.21 18.78
C GLU A 111 -3.22 -5.10 17.79
N LEU A 112 -3.74 -3.96 18.28
CA LEU A 112 -4.07 -2.82 17.43
C LEU A 112 -2.84 -2.32 16.66
N LEU A 113 -1.71 -2.12 17.32
CA LEU A 113 -0.46 -1.70 16.69
C LEU A 113 0.03 -2.71 15.63
N ALA A 114 -0.09 -4.00 15.89
CA ALA A 114 0.29 -5.04 14.94
C ALA A 114 -0.57 -4.98 13.67
N ARG A 115 -1.88 -4.79 13.79
CA ARG A 115 -2.83 -4.64 12.67
C ARG A 115 -2.56 -3.39 11.86
N ILE A 116 -2.37 -2.24 12.52
CA ILE A 116 -2.00 -0.98 11.87
C ILE A 116 -0.73 -1.16 11.02
N ARG A 117 0.35 -1.70 11.61
CA ARG A 117 1.60 -1.93 10.89
C ARG A 117 1.44 -2.92 9.72
N MET A 118 0.61 -3.93 9.86
CA MET A 118 0.33 -4.89 8.79
C MET A 118 -0.39 -4.20 7.62
N ILE A 119 -1.43 -3.43 7.90
CA ILE A 119 -2.23 -2.75 6.86
C ILE A 119 -1.41 -1.68 6.16
N LEU A 120 -0.70 -0.83 6.89
CA LEU A 120 0.16 0.20 6.30
C LEU A 120 1.20 -0.41 5.34
N ARG A 121 1.83 -1.54 5.73
CA ARG A 121 2.76 -2.25 4.84
C ARG A 121 2.10 -2.83 3.59
N HIS A 122 0.86 -3.33 3.68
CA HIS A 122 0.12 -3.83 2.53
C HIS A 122 -0.25 -2.70 1.57
N THR A 123 -0.81 -1.63 2.10
CA THR A 123 -1.19 -0.44 1.31
C THR A 123 0.02 0.17 0.61
N GLU A 124 1.14 0.32 1.31
CA GLU A 124 2.38 0.83 0.73
C GLU A 124 2.83 -0.05 -0.45
N ARG A 125 2.85 -1.37 -0.28
CA ARG A 125 3.23 -2.31 -1.36
C ARG A 125 2.28 -2.25 -2.55
N ASP A 126 0.98 -2.16 -2.30
CA ASP A 126 -0.03 -2.10 -3.38
C ASP A 126 0.04 -0.78 -4.17
N LEU A 127 0.32 0.34 -3.51
CA LEU A 127 0.51 1.65 -4.15
C LEU A 127 1.86 1.75 -4.88
N GLU A 128 2.88 1.05 -4.40
CA GLU A 128 4.22 1.04 -4.99
C GLU A 128 4.39 0.02 -6.11
N ALA A 129 3.50 -0.99 -6.20
CA ALA A 129 3.58 -2.00 -7.25
C ALA A 129 3.01 -1.50 -8.57
N ASN A 130 3.63 -1.88 -9.68
CA ASN A 130 3.08 -1.65 -11.01
C ASN A 130 1.76 -2.41 -11.17
N PRO A 131 0.65 -1.76 -11.60
CA PRO A 131 -0.67 -2.40 -11.66
C PRO A 131 -0.76 -3.56 -12.65
N LEU A 132 0.04 -3.56 -13.71
CA LEU A 132 0.01 -4.57 -14.76
C LEU A 132 0.81 -5.82 -14.39
N THR A 133 2.03 -5.64 -13.88
CA THR A 133 2.99 -6.73 -13.61
C THR A 133 3.07 -7.14 -12.15
N ARG A 134 2.61 -6.29 -11.24
CA ARG A 134 2.75 -6.40 -9.78
C ARG A 134 4.21 -6.37 -9.30
N LEU A 135 5.15 -6.06 -10.18
CA LEU A 135 6.52 -5.78 -9.79
C LEU A 135 6.61 -4.46 -9.03
N PRO A 136 7.63 -4.29 -8.16
CA PRO A 136 7.96 -3.01 -7.55
C PRO A 136 8.04 -1.89 -8.59
N GLY A 137 7.31 -0.80 -8.36
CA GLY A 137 7.31 0.39 -9.22
C GLY A 137 8.35 1.43 -8.79
N ASN A 138 8.25 2.63 -9.35
CA ASN A 138 9.26 3.69 -9.20
C ASN A 138 9.62 4.03 -7.76
N VAL A 139 8.65 4.08 -6.84
CA VAL A 139 8.90 4.40 -5.42
C VAL A 139 9.77 3.32 -4.76
N SER A 140 9.42 2.05 -4.95
CA SER A 140 10.18 0.90 -4.44
C SER A 140 11.57 0.83 -5.07
N ILE A 141 11.70 1.11 -6.37
CA ILE A 141 12.97 1.17 -7.08
C ILE A 141 13.90 2.21 -6.46
N LEU A 142 13.39 3.43 -6.25
CA LEU A 142 14.18 4.51 -5.63
C LEU A 142 14.57 4.20 -4.19
N LYS A 143 13.68 3.60 -3.39
CA LYS A 143 13.98 3.16 -2.02
C LYS A 143 15.11 2.13 -2.00
N GLU A 144 15.07 1.12 -2.88
CA GLU A 144 16.10 0.08 -2.94
C GLU A 144 17.44 0.63 -3.42
N LEU A 145 17.44 1.53 -4.41
CA LEU A 145 18.64 2.24 -4.86
C LEU A 145 19.27 3.06 -3.72
N SER A 146 18.49 3.88 -3.03
CA SER A 146 18.95 4.69 -1.90
C SER A 146 19.56 3.83 -0.79
N LYS A 147 18.87 2.73 -0.42
CA LYS A 147 19.36 1.77 0.57
C LYS A 147 20.71 1.16 0.20
N ARG A 148 20.91 0.77 -1.07
CA ARG A 148 22.20 0.21 -1.54
C ARG A 148 23.30 1.25 -1.54
N ILE A 149 23.00 2.48 -1.93
CA ILE A 149 23.95 3.61 -1.90
C ILE A 149 24.36 3.95 -0.46
N GLU A 150 23.40 4.07 0.47
CA GLU A 150 23.67 4.34 1.88
C GLU A 150 24.53 3.27 2.54
N ASN A 151 24.28 2.01 2.21
CA ASN A 151 25.07 0.87 2.67
C ASN A 151 26.43 0.76 1.98
N LYS A 152 26.76 1.66 1.03
CA LYS A 152 28.00 1.64 0.24
C LYS A 152 28.25 0.30 -0.47
N SER A 153 27.17 -0.41 -0.82
CA SER A 153 27.24 -1.66 -1.56
C SER A 153 27.59 -1.39 -3.01
N LEU A 154 28.52 -2.17 -3.58
CA LEU A 154 28.76 -2.17 -5.02
C LEU A 154 27.68 -3.03 -5.69
N PHE A 155 26.95 -2.47 -6.64
CA PHE A 155 25.90 -3.15 -7.38
C PHE A 155 25.86 -2.68 -8.84
N ALA A 156 25.25 -3.49 -9.69
CA ALA A 156 24.93 -3.16 -11.08
C ALA A 156 23.46 -2.81 -11.22
N VAL A 157 23.17 -1.90 -12.13
CA VAL A 157 21.82 -1.55 -12.58
C VAL A 157 21.68 -1.98 -14.03
N CYS A 158 20.88 -3.00 -14.28
CA CYS A 158 20.52 -3.44 -15.61
C CYS A 158 19.18 -2.77 -15.99
N TYR A 159 19.21 -1.92 -17.00
CA TYR A 159 18.02 -1.30 -17.57
C TYR A 159 17.60 -2.07 -18.82
N LEU A 160 16.33 -2.42 -18.91
CA LEU A 160 15.77 -3.23 -20.00
C LEU A 160 14.58 -2.50 -20.61
N ASP A 161 14.58 -2.47 -21.94
CA ASP A 161 13.53 -1.88 -22.79
C ASP A 161 13.17 -2.86 -23.90
N LEU A 162 11.90 -2.95 -24.26
CA LEU A 162 11.43 -3.85 -25.32
C LEU A 162 11.55 -3.20 -26.69
N ASP A 163 12.47 -3.69 -27.48
CA ASP A 163 12.69 -3.19 -28.84
C ASP A 163 11.43 -3.15 -29.69
N LYS A 164 11.11 -1.96 -30.24
CA LYS A 164 9.96 -1.72 -31.13
C LYS A 164 8.59 -2.01 -30.53
N PHE A 165 8.46 -1.96 -29.21
CA PHE A 165 7.21 -2.27 -28.49
C PHE A 165 6.04 -1.40 -28.97
N LYS A 166 6.27 -0.12 -29.25
CA LYS A 166 5.24 0.75 -29.84
C LYS A 166 4.71 0.20 -31.15
N SER A 167 5.61 -0.24 -32.06
CA SER A 167 5.20 -0.80 -33.35
C SER A 167 4.45 -2.12 -33.20
N TYR A 168 4.74 -2.88 -32.15
CA TYR A 168 4.01 -4.09 -31.81
C TYR A 168 2.58 -3.74 -31.38
N ASN A 169 2.41 -2.76 -30.48
CA ASN A 169 1.10 -2.29 -30.03
C ASN A 169 0.26 -1.71 -31.17
N ASP A 170 0.87 -0.95 -32.08
CA ASP A 170 0.20 -0.37 -33.24
C ASP A 170 -0.34 -1.47 -34.18
N LYS A 171 0.35 -2.62 -34.25
CA LYS A 171 -0.03 -3.74 -35.12
C LYS A 171 -1.01 -4.72 -34.47
N TYR A 172 -0.83 -5.05 -33.19
CA TYR A 172 -1.55 -6.14 -32.53
C TYR A 172 -2.52 -5.67 -31.44
N GLY A 173 -2.47 -4.38 -31.08
CA GLY A 173 -3.32 -3.79 -30.03
C GLY A 173 -2.70 -3.86 -28.65
N PHE A 174 -3.17 -2.98 -27.74
CA PHE A 174 -2.64 -2.85 -26.39
C PHE A 174 -2.85 -4.08 -25.51
N GLU A 175 -3.91 -4.85 -25.74
CA GLU A 175 -4.19 -6.09 -25.01
C GLU A 175 -3.07 -7.11 -25.14
N HIS A 176 -2.60 -7.31 -26.39
CA HIS A 176 -1.46 -8.19 -26.67
C HIS A 176 -0.14 -7.60 -26.14
N GLY A 177 0.01 -6.27 -26.20
CA GLY A 177 1.15 -5.60 -25.58
C GLY A 177 1.23 -5.84 -24.06
N ASP A 178 0.11 -5.74 -23.36
CA ASP A 178 0.00 -6.03 -21.94
C ASP A 178 0.40 -7.48 -21.60
N GLU A 179 0.06 -8.44 -22.47
CA GLU A 179 0.51 -9.83 -22.31
C GLU A 179 2.02 -9.95 -22.46
N VAL A 180 2.62 -9.29 -23.45
CA VAL A 180 4.09 -9.26 -23.63
C VAL A 180 4.77 -8.68 -22.40
N ILE A 181 4.27 -7.56 -21.85
CA ILE A 181 4.81 -6.96 -20.64
C ILE A 181 4.72 -7.92 -19.44
N ARG A 182 3.59 -8.61 -19.25
CA ARG A 182 3.44 -9.61 -18.17
C ARG A 182 4.40 -10.79 -18.33
N GLU A 183 4.57 -11.30 -19.54
CA GLU A 183 5.51 -12.41 -19.81
C GLU A 183 6.96 -11.97 -19.63
N THR A 184 7.32 -10.76 -20.05
CA THR A 184 8.64 -10.18 -19.79
C THR A 184 8.92 -10.09 -18.29
N ALA A 185 7.97 -9.60 -17.50
CA ALA A 185 8.09 -9.54 -16.04
C ALA A 185 8.31 -10.94 -15.43
N ARG A 186 7.55 -11.95 -15.86
CA ARG A 186 7.71 -13.35 -15.42
C ARG A 186 9.07 -13.93 -15.81
N LEU A 187 9.53 -13.62 -17.02
CA LEU A 187 10.85 -14.05 -17.50
C LEU A 187 11.96 -13.43 -16.64
N LEU A 188 11.91 -12.12 -16.40
CA LEU A 188 12.89 -11.42 -15.57
C LEU A 188 12.96 -11.99 -14.16
N ILE A 189 11.82 -12.26 -13.52
CA ILE A 189 11.77 -12.90 -12.20
C ILE A 189 12.46 -14.26 -12.25
N ARG A 190 12.13 -15.10 -13.23
CA ARG A 190 12.68 -16.46 -13.37
C ARG A 190 14.19 -16.42 -13.57
N VAL A 191 14.66 -15.62 -14.54
CA VAL A 191 16.10 -15.49 -14.85
C VAL A 191 16.88 -14.96 -13.65
N THR A 192 16.33 -13.97 -12.94
CA THR A 192 16.96 -13.43 -11.73
C THR A 192 17.01 -14.47 -10.61
N GLN A 193 15.99 -15.31 -10.45
CA GLN A 193 15.99 -16.39 -9.47
C GLN A 193 16.96 -17.53 -9.81
N GLU A 194 17.12 -17.83 -11.10
CA GLU A 194 18.02 -18.92 -11.57
C GLU A 194 19.50 -18.52 -11.59
N LEU A 195 19.82 -17.30 -12.01
CA LEU A 195 21.19 -16.85 -12.27
C LEU A 195 21.69 -15.80 -11.31
N GLY A 196 20.80 -15.08 -10.65
CA GLY A 196 21.11 -13.98 -9.76
C GLY A 196 21.38 -14.40 -8.33
N ASN A 197 21.21 -13.45 -7.41
CA ASN A 197 21.34 -13.63 -5.97
C ASN A 197 19.99 -13.48 -5.28
N ARG A 198 19.91 -13.96 -4.02
CA ARG A 198 18.69 -13.84 -3.21
C ARG A 198 18.23 -12.39 -2.99
N ASP A 199 19.16 -11.44 -2.95
CA ASP A 199 18.92 -10.03 -2.68
C ASP A 199 18.83 -9.19 -3.95
N ASP A 200 18.76 -9.84 -5.13
CA ASP A 200 18.51 -9.13 -6.38
C ASP A 200 17.10 -8.58 -6.42
N PHE A 201 16.96 -7.44 -7.07
CA PHE A 201 15.71 -6.71 -7.12
C PHE A 201 15.26 -6.50 -8.57
N VAL A 202 14.02 -6.82 -8.87
CA VAL A 202 13.40 -6.59 -10.18
C VAL A 202 12.30 -5.55 -10.02
N GLY A 203 12.33 -4.51 -10.84
CA GLY A 203 11.34 -3.44 -10.85
C GLY A 203 10.78 -3.16 -12.23
N HIS A 204 9.57 -2.59 -12.29
CA HIS A 204 8.91 -2.15 -13.51
C HIS A 204 8.70 -0.64 -13.44
N ILE A 205 9.43 0.11 -14.26
CA ILE A 205 9.42 1.57 -14.28
C ILE A 205 8.12 2.08 -14.88
N GLY A 206 7.71 1.50 -16.01
CA GLY A 206 6.45 1.81 -16.70
C GLY A 206 6.54 1.54 -18.19
N GLY A 207 5.40 1.30 -18.84
CA GLY A 207 5.38 0.91 -20.25
C GLY A 207 6.14 -0.39 -20.47
N ASP A 208 7.18 -0.33 -21.29
CA ASP A 208 8.09 -1.42 -21.65
C ASP A 208 9.43 -1.41 -20.91
N ASP A 209 9.59 -0.50 -19.93
CA ASP A 209 10.84 -0.27 -19.19
C ASP A 209 10.91 -1.06 -17.87
N PHE A 210 11.97 -1.84 -17.70
CA PHE A 210 12.26 -2.63 -16.51
C PHE A 210 13.64 -2.32 -15.95
N VAL A 211 13.87 -2.66 -14.69
CA VAL A 211 15.17 -2.56 -14.03
C VAL A 211 15.47 -3.80 -13.21
N VAL A 212 16.70 -4.26 -13.26
CA VAL A 212 17.23 -5.30 -12.35
C VAL A 212 18.43 -4.74 -11.62
N LEU A 213 18.43 -4.84 -10.29
CA LEU A 213 19.54 -4.47 -9.43
C LEU A 213 20.19 -5.75 -8.92
N THR A 214 21.46 -5.96 -9.26
CA THR A 214 22.20 -7.18 -8.91
C THR A 214 23.63 -6.85 -8.51
N THR A 215 24.44 -7.84 -8.20
CA THR A 215 25.88 -7.68 -7.97
C THR A 215 26.66 -7.63 -9.29
N LEU A 216 27.85 -7.03 -9.27
CA LEU A 216 28.66 -6.84 -10.48
C LEU A 216 29.02 -8.17 -11.19
N ASP A 217 29.25 -9.23 -10.42
CA ASP A 217 29.59 -10.57 -10.94
C ASP A 217 28.42 -11.29 -11.61
N LYS A 218 27.17 -10.86 -11.36
CA LYS A 218 25.95 -11.47 -11.93
C LYS A 218 25.38 -10.68 -13.12
N ALA A 219 25.74 -9.42 -13.24
CA ALA A 219 25.15 -8.51 -14.24
C ALA A 219 25.29 -9.05 -15.69
N ASP A 220 26.46 -9.50 -16.09
CA ASP A 220 26.69 -10.03 -17.44
C ASP A 220 25.87 -11.30 -17.72
N ALA A 221 25.78 -12.20 -16.75
CA ALA A 221 25.00 -13.44 -16.89
C ALA A 221 23.49 -13.17 -17.03
N LEU A 222 22.97 -12.14 -16.35
CA LEU A 222 21.57 -11.72 -16.44
C LEU A 222 21.26 -10.99 -17.74
N CYS A 223 22.19 -10.20 -18.28
CA CYS A 223 21.98 -9.43 -19.51
C CYS A 223 22.18 -10.24 -20.81
N GLN A 224 22.77 -11.44 -20.76
CA GLN A 224 23.04 -12.28 -21.95
C GLN A 224 21.94 -13.31 -22.22
N LYS A 225 20.88 -13.38 -21.43
CA LYS A 225 19.74 -14.29 -21.60
C LYS A 225 18.43 -13.57 -21.91
#